data_48f0935569d2c4b180109dec1bde8200
#
_entry.id   48f0935569d2c4b180109dec1bde8200
#
_cell.length_a   1.000
_cell.length_b   1.000
_cell.length_c   1.000
_cell.angle_alpha   90.00
_cell.angle_beta   90.00
_cell.angle_gamma   90.00
#
_symmetry.space_group_name_H-M   'P 1'
#
loop_
_entity.id
_entity.type
_entity.pdbx_description
1 polymer ?
#
loop_
_entity_poly.entity_id
_entity_poly.type
_entity_poly.pdbx_seq_one_letter_code
_entity_poly.pdbx_strand_id
1 'polypeptide(L)'
;MRARTMRQLRPLPVLLVLAACGGGSPSPSGPSSSSFLTGTWSGTVTIAVNPGDPGAPAPTSGPITLTFEEVPQTNLQTFRTTVRSQHAWLPVTTTASTALTPGNTAPAQISTQGQFDSPRGCRGTFGSVGTANASRIEADFTGVDCNQATFTGSVVLTKN
;
A
#
# COMPACT_ATOMS: atom_id res chain seq x y z
N MET A 1 85.74 41.51 2.96
CA MET A 1 84.55 41.96 2.20
C MET A 1 83.98 40.78 1.52
N ARG A 2 82.80 40.27 1.97
CA ARG A 2 82.13 39.05 1.43
C ARG A 2 80.94 39.47 0.65
N ALA A 3 80.92 39.18 -0.65
CA ALA A 3 79.80 39.41 -1.54
C ALA A 3 78.68 38.35 -1.27
N ARG A 4 77.49 38.78 -0.99
CA ARG A 4 76.30 37.90 -0.87
C ARG A 4 75.65 37.80 -2.20
N THR A 5 75.57 36.61 -2.73
CA THR A 5 74.88 36.22 -3.95
C THR A 5 73.37 36.12 -3.67
N MET A 6 72.56 36.99 -4.30
CA MET A 6 71.14 36.93 -4.29
C MET A 6 70.67 35.80 -5.23
N ARG A 7 70.03 34.78 -4.64
CA ARG A 7 69.27 33.77 -5.40
C ARG A 7 67.94 34.31 -5.81
N GLN A 8 67.75 34.44 -7.10
CA GLN A 8 66.43 34.76 -7.69
C GLN A 8 65.51 33.56 -7.55
N LEU A 9 64.36 33.74 -6.82
CA LEU A 9 63.24 32.81 -6.84
C LEU A 9 62.44 33.03 -8.14
N ARG A 10 62.37 32.00 -8.92
CA ARG A 10 61.45 31.92 -10.06
C ARG A 10 60.02 31.64 -9.56
N PRO A 11 59.03 32.39 -10.00
CA PRO A 11 57.63 32.07 -9.68
C PRO A 11 57.18 30.85 -10.47
N LEU A 12 56.69 29.83 -9.78
CA LEU A 12 55.94 28.70 -10.39
C LEU A 12 54.54 29.21 -10.83
N PRO A 13 54.11 28.88 -12.02
CA PRO A 13 52.70 29.13 -12.41
C PRO A 13 51.80 28.12 -11.68
N VAL A 14 50.91 28.65 -10.85
CA VAL A 14 49.81 27.87 -10.24
C VAL A 14 48.80 27.60 -11.34
N LEU A 15 48.73 26.36 -11.80
CA LEU A 15 47.66 25.90 -12.69
C LEU A 15 46.38 25.77 -11.86
N LEU A 16 45.45 26.71 -12.02
CA LEU A 16 44.08 26.64 -11.46
C LEU A 16 43.30 25.62 -12.29
N VAL A 17 43.16 24.39 -11.77
CA VAL A 17 42.22 23.39 -12.35
C VAL A 17 40.84 23.75 -11.86
N LEU A 18 40.06 24.39 -12.71
CA LEU A 18 38.61 24.57 -12.54
C LEU A 18 37.96 23.18 -12.67
N ALA A 19 37.72 22.50 -11.54
CA ALA A 19 36.83 21.36 -11.47
C ALA A 19 35.41 21.87 -11.75
N ALA A 20 34.94 21.71 -12.99
CA ALA A 20 33.55 21.87 -13.33
C ALA A 20 32.77 20.78 -12.58
N CYS A 21 32.14 21.14 -11.44
CA CYS A 21 31.05 20.37 -10.87
C CYS A 21 29.94 20.31 -11.91
N GLY A 22 29.92 19.23 -12.68
CA GLY A 22 28.78 18.86 -13.50
C GLY A 22 27.59 18.65 -12.58
N GLY A 23 26.75 19.70 -12.44
CA GLY A 23 25.43 19.58 -11.86
C GLY A 23 24.61 18.65 -12.75
N GLY A 24 24.60 17.36 -12.40
CA GLY A 24 23.64 16.42 -12.94
C GLY A 24 22.26 16.91 -12.52
N SER A 25 21.52 17.50 -13.46
CA SER A 25 20.09 17.73 -13.25
C SER A 25 19.47 16.39 -12.85
N PRO A 26 18.66 16.33 -11.79
CA PRO A 26 17.93 15.12 -11.49
C PRO A 26 17.13 14.77 -12.74
N SER A 27 17.36 13.58 -13.29
CA SER A 27 16.55 13.05 -14.38
C SER A 27 15.11 13.15 -13.93
N PRO A 28 14.19 13.70 -14.75
CA PRO A 28 12.78 13.68 -14.42
C PRO A 28 12.43 12.23 -14.15
N SER A 29 11.90 11.98 -12.97
CA SER A 29 11.38 10.66 -12.58
C SER A 29 10.44 10.22 -13.69
N GLY A 30 10.80 9.17 -14.41
CA GLY A 30 9.92 8.61 -15.44
C GLY A 30 8.56 8.34 -14.80
N PRO A 31 7.48 8.23 -15.61
CA PRO A 31 6.15 7.98 -15.09
C PRO A 31 6.26 6.77 -14.15
N SER A 32 5.83 6.97 -12.90
CA SER A 32 5.80 5.92 -11.89
C SER A 32 5.08 4.72 -12.50
N SER A 33 5.77 3.59 -12.64
CA SER A 33 5.12 2.37 -13.11
C SER A 33 3.95 2.13 -12.17
N SER A 34 2.71 2.14 -12.70
CA SER A 34 1.52 1.90 -11.90
C SER A 34 1.72 0.61 -11.11
N SER A 35 1.39 0.66 -9.83
CA SER A 35 1.48 -0.52 -8.98
C SER A 35 0.68 -1.68 -9.58
N PHE A 36 1.20 -2.90 -9.48
CA PHE A 36 0.47 -4.10 -9.92
C PHE A 36 -0.91 -4.22 -9.25
N LEU A 37 -1.09 -3.58 -8.09
CA LEU A 37 -2.34 -3.61 -7.33
C LEU A 37 -3.44 -2.76 -7.97
N THR A 38 -3.10 -1.68 -8.68
CA THR A 38 -4.06 -0.77 -9.32
C THR A 38 -5.02 -1.53 -10.24
N GLY A 39 -6.31 -1.18 -10.17
CA GLY A 39 -7.37 -1.76 -10.97
C GLY A 39 -8.41 -2.52 -10.16
N THR A 40 -9.21 -3.32 -10.84
CA THR A 40 -10.34 -4.05 -10.27
C THR A 40 -10.00 -5.52 -10.06
N TRP A 41 -10.38 -6.00 -8.89
CA TRP A 41 -10.16 -7.36 -8.43
C TRP A 41 -11.49 -7.95 -7.97
N SER A 42 -11.77 -9.18 -8.35
CA SER A 42 -13.02 -9.86 -8.00
C SER A 42 -12.75 -11.22 -7.40
N GLY A 43 -13.64 -11.67 -6.52
CA GLY A 43 -13.51 -12.98 -5.91
C GLY A 43 -14.55 -13.25 -4.84
N THR A 44 -14.14 -13.99 -3.84
CA THR A 44 -15.00 -14.48 -2.77
C THR A 44 -14.56 -13.96 -1.43
N VAL A 45 -15.50 -13.49 -0.62
CA VAL A 45 -15.35 -13.22 0.79
C VAL A 45 -16.08 -14.28 1.59
N THR A 46 -15.45 -14.79 2.66
CA THR A 46 -16.05 -15.70 3.63
C THR A 46 -16.12 -14.98 4.96
N ILE A 47 -17.28 -14.97 5.61
CA ILE A 47 -17.54 -14.24 6.86
C ILE A 47 -18.07 -15.20 7.93
N ALA A 48 -17.44 -15.15 9.10
CA ALA A 48 -17.92 -15.73 10.36
C ALA A 48 -18.38 -14.60 11.28
N VAL A 49 -19.60 -14.66 11.76
CA VAL A 49 -20.20 -13.65 12.64
C VAL A 49 -20.14 -14.15 14.08
N ASN A 50 -19.72 -13.27 15.02
CA ASN A 50 -19.51 -13.59 16.43
C ASN A 50 -18.74 -14.90 16.63
N PRO A 51 -17.56 -15.05 16.01
CA PRO A 51 -16.82 -16.30 16.11
C PRO A 51 -16.47 -16.60 17.57
N GLY A 52 -16.76 -17.79 18.02
CA GLY A 52 -16.53 -18.22 19.39
C GLY A 52 -17.76 -18.16 20.29
N ASP A 53 -18.86 -17.55 19.87
CA ASP A 53 -20.11 -17.61 20.63
C ASP A 53 -20.75 -18.98 20.53
N PRO A 54 -21.26 -19.56 21.62
CA PRO A 54 -22.08 -20.77 21.57
C PRO A 54 -23.31 -20.51 20.68
N GLY A 55 -23.43 -21.24 19.59
CA GLY A 55 -24.53 -21.05 18.62
C GLY A 55 -24.27 -20.03 17.52
N ALA A 56 -23.04 -19.52 17.37
CA ALA A 56 -22.67 -18.72 16.20
C ALA A 56 -22.97 -19.48 14.89
N PRO A 57 -23.50 -18.80 13.87
CA PRO A 57 -23.78 -19.45 12.60
C PRO A 57 -22.48 -19.88 11.91
N ALA A 58 -22.55 -20.93 11.11
CA ALA A 58 -21.42 -21.36 10.29
C ALA A 58 -20.99 -20.22 9.35
N PRO A 59 -19.69 -20.08 9.05
CA PRO A 59 -19.22 -19.09 8.08
C PRO A 59 -19.91 -19.26 6.73
N THR A 60 -20.24 -18.13 6.09
CA THR A 60 -20.86 -18.09 4.78
C THR A 60 -20.02 -17.32 3.80
N SER A 61 -20.19 -17.60 2.51
CA SER A 61 -19.40 -16.95 1.45
C SER A 61 -20.30 -16.18 0.49
N GLY A 62 -19.71 -15.14 -0.11
CA GLY A 62 -20.37 -14.31 -1.10
C GLY A 62 -19.38 -13.60 -2.01
N PRO A 63 -19.87 -13.01 -3.12
CA PRO A 63 -19.01 -12.28 -4.03
C PRO A 63 -18.56 -10.94 -3.47
N ILE A 64 -17.33 -10.55 -3.81
CA ILE A 64 -16.75 -9.27 -3.46
C ILE A 64 -15.93 -8.71 -4.63
N THR A 65 -15.93 -7.39 -4.78
CA THR A 65 -15.09 -6.67 -5.73
C THR A 65 -14.35 -5.55 -5.00
N LEU A 66 -13.06 -5.43 -5.24
CA LEU A 66 -12.22 -4.34 -4.77
C LEU A 66 -11.64 -3.59 -5.98
N THR A 67 -11.69 -2.26 -5.92
CA THR A 67 -11.03 -1.41 -6.92
C THR A 67 -10.00 -0.55 -6.19
N PHE A 68 -8.75 -0.67 -6.62
CA PHE A 68 -7.62 0.05 -6.05
C PHE A 68 -7.20 1.20 -6.95
N GLU A 69 -7.19 2.41 -6.39
CA GLU A 69 -6.71 3.64 -7.01
C GLU A 69 -5.51 4.13 -6.23
N GLU A 70 -4.37 4.24 -6.90
CA GLU A 70 -3.15 4.72 -6.24
C GLU A 70 -3.29 6.18 -5.83
N VAL A 71 -2.92 6.47 -4.57
CA VAL A 71 -2.87 7.83 -4.04
C VAL A 71 -1.42 8.29 -4.08
N PRO A 72 -1.07 9.30 -4.88
CA PRO A 72 0.29 9.80 -4.96
C PRO A 72 0.82 10.23 -3.60
N GLN A 73 1.80 9.52 -3.07
CA GLN A 73 2.51 9.85 -1.83
C GLN A 73 4.00 9.52 -1.99
N THR A 74 4.83 10.21 -1.23
CA THR A 74 6.27 10.23 -1.43
C THR A 74 7.02 8.97 -0.96
N ASN A 75 6.49 8.17 -0.03
CA ASN A 75 7.27 7.10 0.61
C ASN A 75 6.55 5.76 0.83
N LEU A 76 5.24 5.67 0.63
CA LEU A 76 4.47 4.44 0.79
C LEU A 76 3.48 4.30 -0.36
N GLN A 77 3.36 3.11 -0.91
CA GLN A 77 2.30 2.83 -1.87
C GLN A 77 0.98 2.71 -1.10
N THR A 78 0.18 3.77 -1.19
CA THR A 78 -1.14 3.85 -0.56
C THR A 78 -2.21 3.92 -1.63
N PHE A 79 -3.31 3.23 -1.39
CA PHE A 79 -4.44 3.14 -2.31
C PHE A 79 -5.72 3.58 -1.62
N ARG A 80 -6.53 4.31 -2.35
CA ARG A 80 -7.96 4.39 -2.08
C ARG A 80 -8.58 3.11 -2.63
N THR A 81 -9.29 2.37 -1.78
CA THR A 81 -9.88 1.09 -2.14
C THR A 81 -11.39 1.19 -2.04
N THR A 82 -12.07 1.03 -3.15
CA THR A 82 -13.53 0.86 -3.13
C THR A 82 -13.81 -0.62 -2.91
N VAL A 83 -14.50 -0.92 -1.81
CA VAL A 83 -14.93 -2.28 -1.43
C VAL A 83 -16.41 -2.41 -1.75
N ARG A 84 -16.77 -3.39 -2.55
CA ARG A 84 -18.17 -3.72 -2.87
C ARG A 84 -18.41 -5.18 -2.53
N SER A 85 -19.07 -5.43 -1.41
CA SER A 85 -19.47 -6.75 -0.95
C SER A 85 -20.93 -7.01 -1.32
N GLN A 86 -21.21 -8.18 -1.89
CA GLN A 86 -22.56 -8.71 -2.11
C GLN A 86 -22.85 -9.90 -1.20
N HIS A 87 -22.06 -10.05 -0.13
CA HIS A 87 -22.27 -11.10 0.86
C HIS A 87 -23.61 -10.88 1.57
N ALA A 88 -24.41 -11.93 1.73
CA ALA A 88 -25.77 -11.81 2.27
C ALA A 88 -25.84 -11.16 3.65
N TRP A 89 -24.87 -11.40 4.52
CA TRP A 89 -24.82 -10.80 5.85
C TRP A 89 -24.31 -9.36 5.84
N LEU A 90 -23.41 -8.99 4.90
CA LEU A 90 -22.78 -7.67 4.81
C LEU A 90 -22.77 -7.15 3.37
N PRO A 91 -23.93 -6.82 2.79
CA PRO A 91 -24.02 -6.21 1.47
C PRO A 91 -23.70 -4.72 1.55
N VAL A 92 -22.43 -4.36 1.39
CA VAL A 92 -21.96 -2.97 1.56
C VAL A 92 -21.13 -2.49 0.37
N THR A 93 -21.19 -1.18 0.14
CA THR A 93 -20.21 -0.47 -0.71
C THR A 93 -19.59 0.62 0.13
N THR A 94 -18.26 0.60 0.24
CA THR A 94 -17.54 1.59 1.05
C THR A 94 -16.17 1.89 0.47
N THR A 95 -15.53 2.93 1.01
CA THR A 95 -14.15 3.30 0.67
C THR A 95 -13.25 3.01 1.87
N ALA A 96 -12.12 2.40 1.60
CA ALA A 96 -11.09 2.04 2.57
C ALA A 96 -9.74 2.61 2.15
N SER A 97 -8.79 2.59 3.06
CA SER A 97 -7.36 2.85 2.78
C SER A 97 -6.59 1.55 2.78
N THR A 98 -5.81 1.31 1.73
CA THR A 98 -4.91 0.16 1.64
C THR A 98 -3.48 0.64 1.54
N ALA A 99 -2.59 0.05 2.34
CA ALA A 99 -1.15 0.22 2.25
C ALA A 99 -0.52 -1.05 1.67
N LEU A 100 0.40 -0.86 0.73
CA LEU A 100 1.22 -1.92 0.17
C LEU A 100 2.65 -1.75 0.69
N THR A 101 3.16 -2.76 1.34
CA THR A 101 4.58 -2.83 1.74
C THR A 101 5.31 -3.72 0.75
N PRO A 102 6.17 -3.15 -0.11
CA PRO A 102 6.98 -3.94 -1.01
C PRO A 102 7.88 -4.88 -0.21
N GLY A 103 7.77 -6.16 -0.45
CA GLY A 103 8.72 -7.14 0.06
C GLY A 103 9.94 -7.22 -0.86
N ASN A 104 11.09 -7.61 -0.32
CA ASN A 104 12.27 -7.96 -1.13
C ASN A 104 12.02 -9.23 -1.97
N THR A 105 10.96 -9.94 -1.69
CA THR A 105 10.48 -11.14 -2.39
C THR A 105 8.95 -11.06 -2.49
N ALA A 106 8.37 -11.40 -3.66
CA ALA A 106 6.92 -11.56 -3.78
C ALA A 106 6.44 -12.78 -2.94
N PRO A 107 5.24 -12.74 -2.33
CA PRO A 107 4.22 -11.71 -2.47
C PRO A 107 4.46 -10.50 -1.55
N ALA A 108 3.95 -9.33 -1.96
CA ALA A 108 3.96 -8.13 -1.14
C ALA A 108 2.92 -8.23 -0.01
N GLN A 109 3.19 -7.56 1.11
CA GLN A 109 2.22 -7.46 2.21
C GLN A 109 1.24 -6.32 1.93
N ILE A 110 -0.04 -6.57 2.21
CA ILE A 110 -1.09 -5.55 2.15
C ILE A 110 -1.80 -5.43 3.50
N SER A 111 -2.19 -4.21 3.82
CA SER A 111 -3.10 -3.96 4.94
C SER A 111 -4.18 -2.97 4.50
N THR A 112 -5.43 -3.28 4.82
CA THR A 112 -6.57 -2.41 4.49
C THR A 112 -7.35 -2.11 5.75
N GLN A 113 -7.82 -0.87 5.88
CA GLN A 113 -8.70 -0.47 6.97
C GLN A 113 -9.72 0.53 6.49
N GLY A 114 -10.93 0.42 7.03
CA GLY A 114 -12.02 1.27 6.64
C GLY A 114 -13.20 1.23 7.59
N GLN A 115 -14.18 2.08 7.27
CA GLN A 115 -15.47 2.12 7.92
C GLN A 115 -16.54 1.83 6.88
N PHE A 116 -17.69 1.36 7.31
CA PHE A 116 -18.81 1.13 6.44
C PHE A 116 -20.14 1.51 7.13
N ASP A 117 -21.10 1.91 6.32
CA ASP A 117 -22.47 2.08 6.80
C ASP A 117 -23.16 0.72 6.72
N SER A 118 -23.49 0.18 7.88
CA SER A 118 -24.12 -1.12 7.98
C SER A 118 -25.56 -1.07 7.44
N PRO A 119 -26.04 -2.14 6.79
CA PRO A 119 -27.45 -2.29 6.46
C PRO A 119 -28.38 -2.22 7.69
N ARG A 120 -27.82 -2.33 8.89
CA ARG A 120 -28.54 -2.25 10.17
C ARG A 120 -28.65 -0.83 10.73
N GLY A 121 -28.18 0.19 9.97
CA GLY A 121 -28.34 1.60 10.30
C GLY A 121 -27.29 2.18 11.27
N CYS A 122 -26.15 1.54 11.43
CA CYS A 122 -25.02 2.04 12.20
C CYS A 122 -23.75 2.08 11.36
N ARG A 123 -22.68 2.61 11.94
CA ARG A 123 -21.33 2.58 11.34
C ARG A 123 -20.52 1.45 11.95
N GLY A 124 -20.01 0.58 11.07
CA GLY A 124 -19.06 -0.47 11.41
C GLY A 124 -17.64 -0.12 10.98
N THR A 125 -16.68 -0.93 11.44
CA THR A 125 -15.26 -0.82 11.10
C THR A 125 -14.70 -2.17 10.73
N PHE A 126 -13.68 -2.16 9.87
CA PHE A 126 -12.91 -3.38 9.55
C PHE A 126 -11.45 -3.08 9.32
N GLY A 127 -10.63 -4.09 9.54
CA GLY A 127 -9.21 -4.12 9.18
C GLY A 127 -8.86 -5.46 8.59
N SER A 128 -7.96 -5.47 7.60
CA SER A 128 -7.44 -6.69 6.98
C SER A 128 -5.93 -6.64 6.84
N VAL A 129 -5.33 -7.83 6.85
CA VAL A 129 -3.92 -8.03 6.52
C VAL A 129 -3.80 -9.24 5.60
N GLY A 130 -2.87 -9.19 4.68
CA GLY A 130 -2.71 -10.27 3.72
C GLY A 130 -1.55 -10.09 2.78
N THR A 131 -1.57 -10.83 1.70
CA THR A 131 -0.54 -10.82 0.66
C THR A 131 -1.14 -10.58 -0.71
N ALA A 132 -0.36 -9.93 -1.57
CA ALA A 132 -0.75 -9.66 -2.95
C ALA A 132 0.41 -9.90 -3.91
N ASN A 133 0.09 -10.41 -5.08
CA ASN A 133 0.95 -10.45 -6.26
C ASN A 133 0.18 -9.93 -7.49
N ALA A 134 0.77 -10.01 -8.67
CA ALA A 134 0.17 -9.47 -9.88
C ALA A 134 -1.17 -10.10 -10.31
N SER A 135 -1.52 -11.28 -9.76
CA SER A 135 -2.71 -12.03 -10.16
C SER A 135 -3.64 -12.43 -9.02
N ARG A 136 -3.17 -12.39 -7.76
CA ARG A 136 -3.89 -12.92 -6.61
C ARG A 136 -3.70 -12.07 -5.36
N ILE A 137 -4.78 -11.87 -4.62
CA ILE A 137 -4.79 -11.30 -3.27
C ILE A 137 -5.43 -12.33 -2.35
N GLU A 138 -4.79 -12.55 -1.20
CA GLU A 138 -5.32 -13.34 -0.09
C GLU A 138 -5.15 -12.53 1.19
N ALA A 139 -6.23 -12.31 1.91
CA ALA A 139 -6.20 -11.53 3.14
C ALA A 139 -7.23 -12.06 4.14
N ASP A 140 -6.85 -11.97 5.41
CA ASP A 140 -7.78 -12.15 6.52
C ASP A 140 -8.24 -10.78 7.03
N PHE A 141 -9.45 -10.73 7.53
CA PHE A 141 -10.02 -9.50 8.08
C PHE A 141 -10.79 -9.75 9.36
N THR A 142 -10.88 -8.68 10.14
CA THR A 142 -11.70 -8.60 11.34
C THR A 142 -12.49 -7.30 11.31
N GLY A 143 -13.62 -7.27 11.98
CA GLY A 143 -14.40 -6.04 12.09
C GLY A 143 -15.46 -6.10 13.19
N VAL A 144 -16.10 -4.95 13.35
CA VAL A 144 -17.19 -4.76 14.30
C VAL A 144 -18.34 -4.08 13.56
N ASP A 145 -19.53 -4.64 13.68
CA ASP A 145 -20.76 -4.10 13.17
C ASP A 145 -21.63 -3.52 14.33
N CYS A 146 -22.85 -3.17 14.05
CA CYS A 146 -23.82 -2.71 15.04
C CYS A 146 -23.87 -3.61 16.26
N ASN A 147 -24.17 -2.99 17.43
CA ASN A 147 -24.31 -3.69 18.71
C ASN A 147 -23.09 -4.52 19.10
N GLN A 148 -21.91 -4.11 18.64
CA GLN A 148 -20.65 -4.81 18.89
C GLN A 148 -20.59 -6.24 18.31
N ALA A 149 -21.43 -6.56 17.33
CA ALA A 149 -21.31 -7.81 16.61
C ALA A 149 -19.95 -7.87 15.92
N THR A 150 -19.11 -8.78 16.35
CA THR A 150 -17.78 -9.00 15.74
C THR A 150 -17.92 -9.90 14.53
N PHE A 151 -17.07 -9.71 13.58
CA PHE A 151 -16.92 -10.63 12.45
C PHE A 151 -15.48 -10.82 12.06
N THR A 152 -15.18 -11.99 11.58
CA THR A 152 -13.88 -12.33 11.00
C THR A 152 -14.09 -13.03 9.66
N GLY A 153 -13.06 -13.07 8.85
CA GLY A 153 -13.16 -13.81 7.62
C GLY A 153 -11.92 -13.73 6.77
N SER A 154 -12.04 -14.27 5.57
CA SER A 154 -10.99 -14.24 4.57
C SER A 154 -11.52 -13.78 3.22
N VAL A 155 -10.63 -13.25 2.41
CA VAL A 155 -10.92 -12.83 1.04
C VAL A 155 -9.86 -13.40 0.11
N VAL A 156 -10.33 -13.92 -1.02
CA VAL A 156 -9.47 -14.40 -2.11
C VAL A 156 -9.93 -13.74 -3.39
N LEU A 157 -9.03 -12.97 -4.03
CA LEU A 157 -9.32 -12.20 -5.22
C LEU A 157 -8.35 -12.51 -6.34
N THR A 158 -8.84 -12.36 -7.55
CA THR A 158 -8.06 -12.37 -8.79
C THR A 158 -8.25 -11.07 -9.53
N LYS A 159 -7.24 -10.66 -10.28
CA LYS A 159 -7.29 -9.44 -11.09
C LYS A 159 -8.19 -9.67 -12.31
N ASN A 160 -9.04 -8.68 -12.60
CA ASN A 160 -9.90 -8.69 -13.78
C ASN A 160 -9.13 -8.25 -15.02
#